data_8c45c5a51ecb8b0ac3e4c8c6e852cf0b
#
_entry.id   8c45c5a51ecb8b0ac3e4c8c6e852cf0b
#
_cell.length_a   1.000
_cell.length_b   1.000
_cell.length_c   1.000
_cell.angle_alpha   90.00
_cell.angle_beta   90.00
_cell.angle_gamma   90.00
#
_symmetry.space_group_name_H-M   'P 1'
#
loop_
_entity.id
_entity.type
_entity.pdbx_description
1 polymer ?
#
loop_
_entity_poly.entity_id
_entity_poly.type
_entity_poly.pdbx_seq_one_letter_code
_entity_poly.pdbx_strand_id
1 'polypeptide(L)'
;AINVKLSAIYCILSYELGTQEMTKQITILIGTMTGNAQLVGQELELRFDGEGIQVETVDMDKLTSDIFGSDGIYLICTSTYGQGDVPDNARAFIENLISSKPNLKNIRYGLIALGDRTYAETFCFGGKRFDEVLQECGAERIGDILMHDASSGTMPEEEAADWSEGWLELCDRDMSAD
;
A
#
# COMPACT_ATOMS: atom_id res chain seq x y z
N ALA A 1 -4.74 34.15 3.78
CA ALA A 1 -6.03 34.41 3.10
C ALA A 1 -5.92 34.46 1.56
N ILE A 2 -4.73 34.62 0.99
CA ILE A 2 -4.51 34.70 -0.47
C ILE A 2 -4.33 33.31 -1.09
N ASN A 3 -3.70 32.37 -0.39
CA ASN A 3 -3.45 30.99 -0.89
C ASN A 3 -4.72 30.13 -1.06
N VAL A 4 -5.72 30.30 -0.19
CA VAL A 4 -6.99 29.54 -0.28
C VAL A 4 -7.83 29.97 -1.49
N LYS A 5 -7.75 31.24 -1.90
CA LYS A 5 -8.45 31.73 -3.10
C LYS A 5 -7.81 31.28 -4.41
N LEU A 6 -6.49 31.11 -4.45
CA LEU A 6 -5.78 30.60 -5.62
C LEU A 6 -6.09 29.11 -5.88
N SER A 7 -6.14 28.29 -4.83
CA SER A 7 -6.51 26.88 -4.93
C SER A 7 -7.93 26.69 -5.44
N ALA A 8 -8.90 27.48 -4.96
CA ALA A 8 -10.29 27.42 -5.42
C ALA A 8 -10.46 27.88 -6.87
N ILE A 9 -9.69 28.89 -7.31
CA ILE A 9 -9.71 29.39 -8.68
C ILE A 9 -9.07 28.37 -9.65
N TYR A 10 -8.02 27.67 -9.21
CA TYR A 10 -7.37 26.62 -10.00
C TYR A 10 -8.31 25.42 -10.19
N CYS A 11 -9.03 25.03 -9.15
CA CYS A 11 -10.03 23.96 -9.20
C CYS A 11 -11.24 24.29 -10.13
N ILE A 12 -11.66 25.56 -10.16
CA ILE A 12 -12.76 26.00 -11.05
C ILE A 12 -12.30 26.08 -12.52
N LEU A 13 -11.06 26.55 -12.76
CA LEU A 13 -10.50 26.62 -14.11
C LEU A 13 -10.19 25.25 -14.72
N SER A 14 -9.76 24.27 -13.92
CA SER A 14 -9.54 22.91 -14.37
C SER A 14 -10.87 22.20 -14.73
N TYR A 15 -11.96 22.51 -14.04
CA TYR A 15 -13.29 22.00 -14.34
C TYR A 15 -13.84 22.57 -15.67
N GLU A 16 -13.57 23.83 -16.00
CA GLU A 16 -14.02 24.47 -17.25
C GLU A 16 -13.18 24.07 -18.47
N LEU A 17 -11.91 23.66 -18.30
CA LEU A 17 -11.02 23.25 -19.38
C LEU A 17 -11.09 21.76 -19.74
N GLY A 18 -11.90 20.97 -19.00
CA GLY A 18 -12.06 19.54 -19.27
C GLY A 18 -10.79 18.71 -19.10
N THR A 19 -9.73 19.27 -18.51
CA THR A 19 -8.56 18.52 -18.07
C THR A 19 -8.86 17.98 -16.68
N GLN A 20 -9.51 16.82 -16.61
CA GLN A 20 -9.45 15.99 -15.40
C GLN A 20 -7.97 15.61 -15.24
N GLU A 21 -7.23 16.35 -14.39
CA GLU A 21 -6.00 15.80 -13.83
C GLU A 21 -6.40 14.49 -13.15
N MET A 22 -5.96 13.37 -13.70
CA MET A 22 -6.14 12.07 -13.11
C MET A 22 -5.42 12.10 -11.75
N THR A 23 -6.18 12.36 -10.70
CA THR A 23 -5.63 12.33 -9.33
C THR A 23 -5.20 10.91 -9.06
N LYS A 24 -3.91 10.71 -8.84
CA LYS A 24 -3.36 9.40 -8.50
C LYS A 24 -4.06 8.90 -7.23
N GLN A 25 -4.63 7.73 -7.32
CA GLN A 25 -5.28 7.09 -6.18
C GLN A 25 -4.45 5.91 -5.70
N ILE A 26 -4.19 5.86 -4.39
CA ILE A 26 -3.49 4.76 -3.74
C ILE A 26 -4.39 4.20 -2.64
N THR A 27 -4.62 2.89 -2.67
CA THR A 27 -5.33 2.18 -1.61
C THR A 27 -4.33 1.41 -0.75
N ILE A 28 -4.24 1.75 0.54
CA ILE A 28 -3.35 1.09 1.50
C ILE A 28 -4.14 0.01 2.24
N LEU A 29 -3.74 -1.25 2.09
CA LEU A 29 -4.37 -2.39 2.77
C LEU A 29 -3.54 -2.77 4.00
N ILE A 30 -4.17 -2.76 5.18
CA ILE A 30 -3.52 -2.90 6.48
C ILE A 30 -3.78 -4.27 7.09
N GLY A 31 -2.69 -5.04 7.28
CA GLY A 31 -2.67 -6.28 8.03
C GLY A 31 -1.92 -6.13 9.36
N THR A 32 -2.61 -6.11 10.49
CA THR A 32 -2.00 -5.87 11.81
C THR A 32 -2.70 -6.58 12.94
N MET A 33 -1.96 -6.90 14.01
CA MET A 33 -2.49 -7.34 15.30
C MET A 33 -2.31 -6.29 16.39
N THR A 34 -1.19 -5.53 16.33
CA THR A 34 -0.74 -4.64 17.40
C THR A 34 -0.79 -3.16 17.02
N GLY A 35 -1.22 -2.85 15.80
CA GLY A 35 -1.36 -1.47 15.31
C GLY A 35 -0.14 -0.90 14.59
N ASN A 36 1.00 -1.58 14.53
CA ASN A 36 2.22 -1.03 13.89
C ASN A 36 2.00 -0.72 12.39
N ALA A 37 1.35 -1.62 11.65
CA ALA A 37 1.05 -1.35 10.24
C ALA A 37 0.02 -0.21 10.07
N GLN A 38 -0.86 0.01 11.05
CA GLN A 38 -1.76 1.16 11.05
C GLN A 38 -1.02 2.50 11.21
N LEU A 39 0.01 2.55 12.08
CA LEU A 39 0.84 3.75 12.21
C LEU A 39 1.56 4.07 10.91
N VAL A 40 2.09 3.06 10.23
CA VAL A 40 2.68 3.20 8.89
C VAL A 40 1.65 3.76 7.90
N GLY A 41 0.44 3.19 7.86
CA GLY A 41 -0.63 3.65 6.98
C GLY A 41 -1.00 5.12 7.21
N GLN A 42 -1.13 5.52 8.48
CA GLN A 42 -1.45 6.90 8.86
C GLN A 42 -0.35 7.89 8.44
N GLU A 43 0.92 7.55 8.62
CA GLU A 43 2.03 8.39 8.20
C GLU A 43 2.06 8.56 6.68
N LEU A 44 1.89 7.48 5.93
CA LEU A 44 1.84 7.51 4.47
C LEU A 44 0.63 8.28 3.94
N GLU A 45 -0.53 8.17 4.57
CA GLU A 45 -1.72 8.94 4.23
C GLU A 45 -1.46 10.44 4.34
N LEU A 46 -0.87 10.89 5.46
CA LEU A 46 -0.50 12.29 5.67
C LEU A 46 0.53 12.79 4.63
N ARG A 47 1.51 11.95 4.31
CA ARG A 47 2.57 12.28 3.36
C ARG A 47 2.04 12.39 1.94
N PHE A 48 1.25 11.45 1.49
CA PHE A 48 0.70 11.40 0.15
C PHE A 48 -0.36 12.49 -0.10
N ASP A 49 -1.15 12.85 0.91
CA ASP A 49 -2.06 13.99 0.84
C ASP A 49 -1.29 15.30 0.60
N GLY A 50 -0.11 15.44 1.19
CA GLY A 50 0.82 16.55 0.94
C GLY A 50 1.32 16.63 -0.50
N GLU A 51 1.40 15.51 -1.21
CA GLU A 51 1.76 15.38 -2.63
C GLU A 51 0.55 15.47 -3.59
N GLY A 52 -0.65 15.69 -3.06
CA GLY A 52 -1.88 15.77 -3.87
C GLY A 52 -2.38 14.41 -4.37
N ILE A 53 -1.94 13.31 -3.75
CA ILE A 53 -2.37 11.94 -4.05
C ILE A 53 -3.59 11.63 -3.19
N GLN A 54 -4.64 11.07 -3.81
CA GLN A 54 -5.79 10.60 -3.05
C GLN A 54 -5.47 9.23 -2.43
N VAL A 55 -5.58 9.13 -1.11
CA VAL A 55 -5.28 7.90 -0.37
C VAL A 55 -6.53 7.38 0.33
N GLU A 56 -6.71 6.07 0.28
CA GLU A 56 -7.68 5.36 1.09
C GLU A 56 -6.97 4.26 1.88
N THR A 57 -7.09 4.29 3.21
CA THR A 57 -6.53 3.25 4.09
C THR A 57 -7.64 2.30 4.53
N VAL A 58 -7.46 1.01 4.29
CA VAL A 58 -8.47 -0.03 4.54
C VAL A 58 -7.87 -1.17 5.35
N ASP A 59 -8.51 -1.51 6.47
CA ASP A 59 -8.16 -2.71 7.24
C ASP A 59 -8.53 -3.97 6.45
N MET A 60 -7.67 -5.00 6.50
CA MET A 60 -7.90 -6.26 5.78
C MET A 60 -9.02 -7.12 6.38
N ASP A 61 -9.60 -6.71 7.52
CA ASP A 61 -10.70 -7.44 8.14
C ASP A 61 -11.91 -7.51 7.19
N LYS A 62 -12.34 -8.73 6.87
CA LYS A 62 -13.47 -9.01 5.97
C LYS A 62 -13.31 -8.58 4.51
N LEU A 63 -12.09 -8.24 4.07
CA LEU A 63 -11.85 -8.02 2.65
C LEU A 63 -11.98 -9.31 1.84
N THR A 64 -12.38 -9.13 0.58
CA THR A 64 -12.34 -10.14 -0.47
C THR A 64 -11.58 -9.62 -1.68
N SER A 65 -11.34 -10.46 -2.66
CA SER A 65 -10.68 -10.06 -3.92
C SER A 65 -11.40 -8.93 -4.66
N ASP A 66 -12.66 -8.64 -4.31
CA ASP A 66 -13.44 -7.54 -4.93
C ASP A 66 -12.85 -6.16 -4.65
N ILE A 67 -11.99 -6.01 -3.61
CA ILE A 67 -11.26 -4.76 -3.35
C ILE A 67 -10.41 -4.34 -4.56
N PHE A 68 -9.94 -5.27 -5.37
CA PHE A 68 -9.17 -5.02 -6.57
C PHE A 68 -10.03 -4.74 -7.81
N GLY A 69 -11.31 -4.41 -7.64
CA GLY A 69 -12.25 -4.18 -8.74
C GLY A 69 -12.10 -2.83 -9.46
N SER A 70 -11.29 -1.90 -8.94
CA SER A 70 -10.98 -0.61 -9.57
C SER A 70 -9.53 -0.56 -10.03
N ASP A 71 -9.30 0.08 -11.18
CA ASP A 71 -7.95 0.41 -11.61
C ASP A 71 -7.31 1.34 -10.59
N GLY A 72 -6.12 1.01 -10.13
CA GLY A 72 -5.43 1.79 -9.11
C GLY A 72 -4.14 1.14 -8.64
N ILE A 73 -3.41 1.86 -7.82
CA ILE A 73 -2.21 1.37 -7.16
C ILE A 73 -2.57 0.98 -5.74
N TYR A 74 -2.16 -0.22 -5.36
CA TYR A 74 -2.36 -0.74 -4.02
C TYR A 74 -1.04 -0.76 -3.25
N LEU A 75 -1.10 -0.50 -1.96
CA LEU A 75 0.04 -0.65 -1.06
C LEU A 75 -0.33 -1.63 0.05
N ILE A 76 0.30 -2.78 0.05
CA ILE A 76 0.10 -3.78 1.09
C ILE A 76 1.04 -3.44 2.25
N CYS A 77 0.51 -3.17 3.43
CA CYS A 77 1.29 -2.99 4.64
C CYS A 77 0.86 -4.02 5.68
N THR A 78 1.73 -4.98 5.98
CA THR A 78 1.38 -6.09 6.86
C THR A 78 2.49 -6.50 7.80
N SER A 79 2.09 -6.86 9.02
CA SER A 79 2.99 -7.45 10.02
C SER A 79 3.12 -8.96 9.81
N THR A 80 4.15 -9.52 10.46
CA THR A 80 4.33 -10.97 10.59
C THR A 80 4.03 -11.36 12.03
N TYR A 81 3.27 -12.44 12.22
CA TYR A 81 2.85 -12.92 13.53
C TYR A 81 3.22 -14.40 13.75
N GLY A 82 3.37 -14.80 15.01
CA GLY A 82 3.59 -16.19 15.40
C GLY A 82 4.77 -16.86 14.72
N GLN A 83 4.53 -17.91 13.96
CA GLN A 83 5.54 -18.70 13.25
C GLN A 83 5.75 -18.23 11.78
N GLY A 84 5.52 -16.96 11.50
CA GLY A 84 5.61 -16.41 10.15
C GLY A 84 4.25 -16.21 9.47
N ASP A 85 3.17 -16.29 10.25
CA ASP A 85 1.81 -16.14 9.74
C ASP A 85 1.47 -14.69 9.44
N VAL A 86 0.44 -14.49 8.61
CA VAL A 86 -0.20 -13.20 8.46
C VAL A 86 -1.02 -12.86 9.71
N PRO A 87 -1.23 -11.58 10.03
CA PRO A 87 -2.08 -11.17 11.15
C PRO A 87 -3.51 -11.70 11.03
N ASP A 88 -4.18 -11.87 12.17
CA ASP A 88 -5.55 -12.44 12.20
C ASP A 88 -6.54 -11.65 11.34
N ASN A 89 -6.44 -10.31 11.30
CA ASN A 89 -7.28 -9.48 10.45
C ASN A 89 -7.02 -9.65 8.95
N ALA A 90 -5.86 -10.20 8.56
CA ALA A 90 -5.48 -10.44 7.17
C ALA A 90 -5.74 -11.88 6.72
N ARG A 91 -5.97 -12.81 7.65
CA ARG A 91 -6.07 -14.25 7.36
C ARG A 91 -7.20 -14.58 6.40
N ALA A 92 -8.41 -14.10 6.66
CA ALA A 92 -9.56 -14.38 5.80
C ALA A 92 -9.36 -13.82 4.38
N PHE A 93 -8.72 -12.66 4.27
CA PHE A 93 -8.43 -12.03 2.99
C PHE A 93 -7.44 -12.84 2.16
N ILE A 94 -6.31 -13.24 2.72
CA ILE A 94 -5.33 -14.05 1.97
C ILE A 94 -5.88 -15.43 1.60
N GLU A 95 -6.69 -16.07 2.47
CA GLU A 95 -7.39 -17.31 2.17
C GLU A 95 -8.40 -17.14 1.02
N ASN A 96 -9.09 -16.01 0.97
CA ASN A 96 -9.97 -15.67 -0.14
C ASN A 96 -9.19 -15.55 -1.45
N LEU A 97 -8.06 -14.84 -1.48
CA LEU A 97 -7.21 -14.73 -2.68
C LEU A 97 -6.72 -16.09 -3.17
N ILE A 98 -6.25 -16.95 -2.26
CA ILE A 98 -5.77 -18.29 -2.59
C ILE A 98 -6.89 -19.16 -3.18
N SER A 99 -8.08 -19.09 -2.62
CA SER A 99 -9.22 -19.95 -3.02
C SER A 99 -9.91 -19.45 -4.28
N SER A 100 -10.11 -18.13 -4.44
CA SER A 100 -10.81 -17.54 -5.58
C SER A 100 -9.92 -17.38 -6.81
N LYS A 101 -8.60 -17.25 -6.61
CA LYS A 101 -7.60 -17.01 -7.68
C LYS A 101 -8.03 -15.94 -8.67
N PRO A 102 -8.29 -14.72 -8.21
CA PRO A 102 -8.74 -13.65 -9.08
C PRO A 102 -7.71 -13.35 -10.17
N ASN A 103 -8.16 -12.87 -11.32
CA ASN A 103 -7.25 -12.38 -12.37
C ASN A 103 -6.86 -10.93 -12.05
N LEU A 104 -5.65 -10.73 -11.53
CA LEU A 104 -5.14 -9.44 -11.10
C LEU A 104 -4.08 -8.83 -12.05
N LYS A 105 -4.08 -9.21 -13.32
CA LYS A 105 -3.07 -8.75 -14.30
C LYS A 105 -3.00 -7.23 -14.50
N ASN A 106 -4.07 -6.52 -14.19
CA ASN A 106 -4.13 -5.06 -14.28
C ASN A 106 -3.87 -4.37 -12.95
N ILE A 107 -3.54 -5.14 -11.89
CA ILE A 107 -3.29 -4.60 -10.57
C ILE A 107 -1.80 -4.43 -10.34
N ARG A 108 -1.44 -3.22 -9.91
CA ARG A 108 -0.10 -2.84 -9.51
C ARG A 108 -0.04 -2.62 -8.01
N TYR A 109 1.02 -3.06 -7.35
CA TYR A 109 1.10 -2.89 -5.90
C TYR A 109 2.54 -2.66 -5.41
N GLY A 110 2.64 -1.96 -4.27
CA GLY A 110 3.82 -1.92 -3.42
C GLY A 110 3.64 -2.80 -2.19
N LEU A 111 4.72 -3.10 -1.49
CA LEU A 111 4.67 -3.95 -0.30
C LEU A 111 5.61 -3.47 0.80
N ILE A 112 5.03 -3.26 1.98
CA ILE A 112 5.73 -3.02 3.24
C ILE A 112 5.47 -4.21 4.16
N ALA A 113 6.53 -4.91 4.50
CA ALA A 113 6.51 -6.09 5.35
C ALA A 113 7.19 -5.79 6.69
N LEU A 114 6.45 -5.86 7.77
CA LEU A 114 6.98 -5.64 9.12
C LEU A 114 7.33 -6.99 9.77
N GLY A 115 8.52 -7.06 10.34
CA GLY A 115 9.04 -8.26 10.99
C GLY A 115 10.07 -7.93 12.05
N ASP A 116 10.71 -8.96 12.59
CA ASP A 116 11.77 -8.87 13.56
C ASP A 116 12.85 -9.91 13.21
N ARG A 117 14.09 -9.46 12.93
CA ARG A 117 15.21 -10.33 12.54
C ARG A 117 15.69 -11.23 13.64
N THR A 118 15.29 -11.04 14.89
CA THR A 118 15.54 -12.00 15.95
C THR A 118 14.86 -13.34 15.66
N TYR A 119 13.81 -13.33 14.82
CA TYR A 119 13.14 -14.50 14.24
C TYR A 119 13.58 -14.71 12.79
N ALA A 120 14.86 -14.98 12.58
CA ALA A 120 15.50 -14.98 11.25
C ALA A 120 14.80 -15.85 10.21
N GLU A 121 14.29 -17.03 10.61
CA GLU A 121 13.63 -17.98 9.70
C GLU A 121 12.26 -17.49 9.19
N THR A 122 11.61 -16.63 9.96
CA THR A 122 10.25 -16.15 9.65
C THR A 122 10.17 -14.63 9.42
N PHE A 123 11.32 -13.99 9.28
CA PHE A 123 11.43 -12.55 9.09
C PHE A 123 10.62 -12.06 7.88
N CYS A 124 9.65 -11.19 8.13
CA CYS A 124 8.75 -10.61 7.13
C CYS A 124 7.92 -11.64 6.31
N PHE A 125 7.70 -12.85 6.83
CA PHE A 125 6.98 -13.90 6.09
C PHE A 125 5.52 -13.53 5.80
N GLY A 126 4.85 -12.80 6.69
CA GLY A 126 3.49 -12.32 6.44
C GLY A 126 3.39 -11.50 5.14
N GLY A 127 4.30 -10.54 4.95
CA GLY A 127 4.37 -9.76 3.72
C GLY A 127 4.78 -10.58 2.51
N LYS A 128 5.82 -11.42 2.65
CA LYS A 128 6.27 -12.32 1.57
C LYS A 128 5.16 -13.24 1.07
N ARG A 129 4.31 -13.71 1.99
CA ARG A 129 3.16 -14.54 1.64
C ARG A 129 2.14 -13.79 0.79
N PHE A 130 1.87 -12.50 1.09
CA PHE A 130 1.04 -11.66 0.23
C PHE A 130 1.67 -11.47 -1.14
N ASP A 131 2.97 -11.21 -1.20
CA ASP A 131 3.70 -11.05 -2.46
C ASP A 131 3.56 -12.28 -3.37
N GLU A 132 3.80 -13.47 -2.83
CA GLU A 132 3.62 -14.74 -3.56
C GLU A 132 2.21 -14.89 -4.12
N VAL A 133 1.19 -14.72 -3.27
CA VAL A 133 -0.21 -14.92 -3.66
C VAL A 133 -0.68 -13.90 -4.70
N LEU A 134 -0.31 -12.63 -4.55
CA LEU A 134 -0.66 -11.59 -5.51
C LEU A 134 0.00 -11.82 -6.88
N GLN A 135 1.28 -12.21 -6.91
CA GLN A 135 1.96 -12.58 -8.14
C GLN A 135 1.37 -13.85 -8.79
N GLU A 136 1.00 -14.87 -8.01
CA GLU A 136 0.28 -16.05 -8.51
C GLU A 136 -1.07 -15.67 -9.15
N CYS A 137 -1.72 -14.63 -8.66
CA CYS A 137 -2.95 -14.07 -9.24
C CYS A 137 -2.69 -13.16 -10.46
N GLY A 138 -1.43 -12.86 -10.76
CA GLY A 138 -1.00 -12.08 -11.93
C GLY A 138 -0.77 -10.59 -11.64
N ALA A 139 -0.88 -10.13 -10.39
CA ALA A 139 -0.57 -8.75 -10.04
C ALA A 139 0.94 -8.46 -10.16
N GLU A 140 1.28 -7.23 -10.50
CA GLU A 140 2.66 -6.78 -10.69
C GLU A 140 3.11 -5.89 -9.53
N ARG A 141 4.23 -6.25 -8.90
CA ARG A 141 4.81 -5.44 -7.85
C ARG A 141 5.68 -4.32 -8.41
N ILE A 142 5.44 -3.09 -7.93
CA ILE A 142 6.25 -1.91 -8.23
C ILE A 142 7.37 -1.82 -7.20
N GLY A 143 8.62 -1.91 -7.65
CA GLY A 143 9.81 -1.75 -6.83
C GLY A 143 10.09 -2.91 -5.87
N ASP A 144 11.01 -2.66 -4.95
CA ASP A 144 11.42 -3.63 -3.93
C ASP A 144 10.51 -3.60 -2.70
N ILE A 145 10.42 -4.74 -2.01
CA ILE A 145 9.70 -4.83 -0.74
C ILE A 145 10.46 -4.04 0.33
N LEU A 146 9.79 -3.14 1.03
CA LEU A 146 10.32 -2.62 2.29
C LEU A 146 10.17 -3.72 3.36
N MET A 147 11.27 -4.20 3.89
CA MET A 147 11.32 -5.19 4.97
C MET A 147 11.83 -4.53 6.25
N HIS A 148 10.91 -3.97 7.04
CA HIS A 148 11.24 -3.34 8.32
C HIS A 148 11.62 -4.38 9.38
N ASP A 149 12.69 -4.07 10.13
CA ASP A 149 13.21 -4.90 11.23
C ASP A 149 12.95 -4.20 12.57
N ALA A 150 11.99 -4.68 13.34
CA ALA A 150 11.67 -4.14 14.67
C ALA A 150 12.86 -4.19 15.65
N SER A 151 13.84 -5.08 15.45
CA SER A 151 15.04 -5.16 16.27
C SER A 151 16.10 -4.11 15.94
N SER A 152 15.95 -3.38 14.83
CA SER A 152 16.89 -2.33 14.41
C SER A 152 16.85 -1.08 15.29
N GLY A 153 15.72 -0.84 15.96
CA GLY A 153 15.48 0.37 16.74
C GLY A 153 14.97 1.56 15.91
N THR A 154 14.76 1.38 14.60
CA THR A 154 14.08 2.38 13.73
C THR A 154 12.58 2.26 13.89
N MET A 155 11.86 3.36 13.65
CA MET A 155 10.40 3.36 13.64
C MET A 155 9.89 2.94 12.25
N PRO A 156 8.94 2.01 12.17
CA PRO A 156 8.46 1.52 10.88
C PRO A 156 7.81 2.61 10.02
N GLU A 157 7.13 3.58 10.64
CA GLU A 157 6.51 4.71 9.94
C GLU A 157 7.54 5.66 9.33
N GLU A 158 8.69 5.91 10.01
CA GLU A 158 9.76 6.74 9.48
C GLU A 158 10.44 6.06 8.29
N GLU A 159 10.78 4.77 8.42
CA GLU A 159 11.40 3.99 7.35
C GLU A 159 10.47 3.85 6.13
N ALA A 160 9.16 3.69 6.35
CA ALA A 160 8.16 3.65 5.30
C ALA A 160 8.01 5.00 4.58
N ALA A 161 8.07 6.10 5.33
CA ALA A 161 8.03 7.44 4.77
C ALA A 161 9.22 7.69 3.82
N ASP A 162 10.43 7.36 4.25
CA ASP A 162 11.63 7.50 3.43
C ASP A 162 11.59 6.60 2.18
N TRP A 163 11.19 5.34 2.34
CA TRP A 163 11.05 4.39 1.24
C TRP A 163 9.99 4.85 0.22
N SER A 164 8.91 5.46 0.68
CA SER A 164 7.78 5.85 -0.16
C SER A 164 8.13 6.88 -1.21
N GLU A 165 9.13 7.75 -0.98
CA GLU A 165 9.58 8.74 -1.97
C GLU A 165 10.06 8.06 -3.26
N GLY A 166 10.98 7.11 -3.14
CA GLY A 166 11.48 6.35 -4.28
C GLY A 166 10.41 5.45 -4.92
N TRP A 167 9.50 4.91 -4.11
CA TRP A 167 8.40 4.09 -4.61
C TRP A 167 7.40 4.90 -5.43
N LEU A 168 7.06 6.12 -5.01
CA LEU A 168 6.18 7.01 -5.78
C LEU A 168 6.76 7.38 -7.14
N GLU A 169 8.08 7.61 -7.22
CA GLU A 169 8.76 7.85 -8.50
C GLU A 169 8.66 6.65 -9.45
N LEU A 170 8.71 5.42 -8.92
CA LEU A 170 8.53 4.21 -9.71
C LEU A 170 7.09 4.09 -10.21
N CYS A 171 6.09 4.39 -9.37
CA CYS A 171 4.70 4.42 -9.77
C CYS A 171 4.46 5.40 -10.93
N ASP A 172 5.07 6.58 -10.90
CA ASP A 172 4.89 7.59 -11.97
C ASP A 172 5.51 7.15 -13.30
N ARG A 173 6.64 6.46 -13.24
CA ARG A 173 7.28 5.90 -14.44
C ARG A 173 6.47 4.77 -15.05
N ASP A 174 5.91 3.91 -14.23
CA ASP A 174 5.09 2.78 -14.66
C ASP A 174 3.80 3.26 -15.36
N MET A 175 3.10 4.22 -14.75
CA MET A 175 1.89 4.83 -15.33
C MET A 175 2.14 5.64 -16.61
N SER A 176 3.37 6.09 -16.84
CA SER A 176 3.75 6.85 -18.03
C SER A 176 4.14 5.95 -19.22
N ALA A 177 4.27 4.64 -18.98
CA ALA A 177 4.71 3.66 -19.98
C ALA A 177 3.53 2.95 -20.68
N ASP A 178 2.31 3.08 -20.16
CA ASP A 178 1.06 2.55 -20.70
C ASP A 178 0.33 3.61 -21.53
#